data_6cbebf7682d999acdee14cd48688b435
#
_entry.id   6cbebf7682d999acdee14cd48688b435
#
_cell.length_a   1.000
_cell.length_b   1.000
_cell.length_c   1.000
_cell.angle_alpha   90.00
_cell.angle_beta   90.00
_cell.angle_gamma   90.00
#
_symmetry.space_group_name_H-M   'P 1'
#
loop_
_entity.id
_entity.type
_entity.pdbx_description
1 polymer ?
#
loop_
_entity_poly.entity_id
_entity_poly.type
_entity_poly.pdbx_seq_one_letter_code
_entity_poly.pdbx_strand_id
1 'polypeptide(L)'
;TPSTLGTERIAKILNVINDKFTVDENAEITMEMNPTSKELIDFTVLKECGLNRLSIGMQSAVESEMKLLGRTHSQEDVINTVNQAKKSGIDNISLDLIIGVPTQTKESLKYSMDFCKSLNVKHISAYILKIEEGTKFYTIKDSLNMPSDDEQAEMYMYVSEYLESIGYNQYEISNYSLEGFESKHNTKYWRC
;
A
#
# COMPACT_ATOMS: atom_id res chain seq x y z
N THR A 1 6.43 -10.14 -3.87
CA THR A 1 6.76 -8.82 -3.25
C THR A 1 8.27 -8.62 -3.29
N PRO A 2 8.79 -7.50 -3.85
CA PRO A 2 10.24 -7.27 -3.98
C PRO A 2 11.01 -7.33 -2.67
N SER A 3 10.43 -6.87 -1.55
CA SER A 3 11.10 -6.89 -0.24
C SER A 3 11.59 -8.27 0.22
N THR A 4 10.99 -9.35 -0.26
CA THR A 4 11.43 -10.72 0.07
C THR A 4 12.82 -11.08 -0.48
N LEU A 5 13.36 -10.28 -1.41
CA LEU A 5 14.72 -10.45 -1.93
C LEU A 5 15.81 -10.00 -0.95
N GLY A 6 15.44 -9.16 0.02
CA GLY A 6 16.38 -8.51 0.95
C GLY A 6 17.16 -7.37 0.32
N THR A 7 17.75 -6.54 1.17
CA THR A 7 18.43 -5.28 0.80
C THR A 7 19.50 -5.47 -0.29
N GLU A 8 20.42 -6.43 -0.10
CA GLU A 8 21.58 -6.61 -1.00
C GLU A 8 21.15 -6.93 -2.44
N ARG A 9 20.14 -7.80 -2.62
CA ARG A 9 19.68 -8.19 -3.96
C ARG A 9 18.93 -7.05 -4.65
N ILE A 10 18.11 -6.30 -3.90
CA ILE A 10 17.41 -5.14 -4.43
C ILE A 10 18.42 -4.06 -4.83
N ALA A 11 19.39 -3.75 -3.96
CA ALA A 11 20.46 -2.80 -4.27
C ALA A 11 21.25 -3.21 -5.52
N LYS A 12 21.56 -4.50 -5.66
CA LYS A 12 22.21 -5.02 -6.87
C LYS A 12 21.39 -4.79 -8.13
N ILE A 13 20.07 -5.01 -8.08
CA ILE A 13 19.18 -4.76 -9.21
C ILE A 13 19.19 -3.27 -9.59
N LEU A 14 19.02 -2.38 -8.60
CA LEU A 14 19.01 -0.93 -8.81
C LEU A 14 20.34 -0.43 -9.38
N ASN A 15 21.47 -0.91 -8.85
CA ASN A 15 22.80 -0.55 -9.35
C ASN A 15 23.00 -1.01 -10.81
N VAL A 16 22.57 -2.22 -11.18
CA VAL A 16 22.64 -2.70 -12.57
C VAL A 16 21.79 -1.82 -13.50
N ILE A 17 20.62 -1.37 -13.04
CA ILE A 17 19.78 -0.45 -13.83
C ILE A 17 20.52 0.88 -14.02
N ASN A 18 21.06 1.46 -12.98
CA ASN A 18 21.80 2.72 -13.03
C ASN A 18 23.06 2.62 -13.90
N ASP A 19 23.74 1.48 -13.91
CA ASP A 19 24.94 1.24 -14.73
C ASP A 19 24.63 1.05 -16.22
N LYS A 20 23.45 0.53 -16.54
CA LYS A 20 23.07 0.15 -17.93
C LYS A 20 22.18 1.17 -18.62
N PHE A 21 21.50 2.00 -17.88
CA PHE A 21 20.53 2.97 -18.40
C PHE A 21 20.79 4.35 -17.85
N THR A 22 20.47 5.37 -18.64
CA THR A 22 20.40 6.75 -18.14
C THR A 22 19.06 6.92 -17.45
N VAL A 23 19.06 6.86 -16.11
CA VAL A 23 17.86 7.06 -15.31
C VAL A 23 17.66 8.56 -15.12
N ASP A 24 16.46 9.07 -15.43
CA ASP A 24 16.11 10.48 -15.21
C ASP A 24 16.23 10.83 -13.71
N GLU A 25 16.78 11.99 -13.40
CA GLU A 25 16.95 12.44 -12.01
C GLU A 25 15.64 12.57 -11.22
N ASN A 26 14.52 12.78 -11.95
CA ASN A 26 13.17 12.87 -11.40
C ASN A 26 12.39 11.56 -11.54
N ALA A 27 13.03 10.44 -11.89
CA ALA A 27 12.35 9.15 -11.99
C ALA A 27 11.74 8.73 -10.66
N GLU A 28 10.50 8.26 -10.68
CA GLU A 28 9.90 7.55 -9.55
C GLU A 28 10.40 6.11 -9.55
N ILE A 29 11.11 5.75 -8.49
CA ILE A 29 11.59 4.38 -8.25
C ILE A 29 10.86 3.84 -7.02
N THR A 30 9.85 3.01 -7.28
CA THR A 30 8.96 2.46 -6.26
C THR A 30 9.32 1.02 -5.92
N MET A 31 9.26 0.68 -4.64
CA MET A 31 9.30 -0.70 -4.17
C MET A 31 8.02 -1.04 -3.43
N GLU A 32 7.39 -2.15 -3.80
CA GLU A 32 6.31 -2.74 -3.02
C GLU A 32 6.85 -3.64 -1.92
N MET A 33 6.22 -3.58 -0.75
CA MET A 33 6.60 -4.42 0.38
C MET A 33 5.42 -4.76 1.28
N ASN A 34 5.55 -5.87 2.00
CA ASN A 34 4.71 -6.12 3.16
C ASN A 34 5.43 -5.63 4.40
N PRO A 35 4.74 -4.99 5.36
CA PRO A 35 5.34 -4.67 6.64
C PRO A 35 5.67 -5.98 7.35
N THR A 36 6.88 -6.09 7.89
CA THR A 36 7.32 -7.30 8.58
C THR A 36 8.43 -6.98 9.57
N SER A 37 8.38 -7.62 10.72
CA SER A 37 9.47 -7.60 11.71
C SER A 37 10.59 -8.59 11.40
N LYS A 38 10.37 -9.50 10.42
CA LYS A 38 11.27 -10.64 10.18
C LYS A 38 12.41 -10.35 9.20
N GLU A 39 12.22 -9.41 8.29
CA GLU A 39 13.23 -9.05 7.28
C GLU A 39 13.59 -7.58 7.45
N LEU A 40 14.78 -7.32 7.98
CA LEU A 40 15.30 -5.96 8.09
C LEU A 40 15.71 -5.47 6.71
N ILE A 41 14.92 -4.57 6.14
CA ILE A 41 15.27 -3.82 4.95
C ILE A 41 16.06 -2.59 5.39
N ASP A 42 17.28 -2.44 4.89
CA ASP A 42 18.05 -1.20 5.06
C ASP A 42 17.61 -0.18 4.01
N PHE A 43 16.69 0.68 4.41
CA PHE A 43 16.17 1.74 3.53
C PHE A 43 17.24 2.78 3.19
N THR A 44 18.28 2.96 4.01
CA THR A 44 19.38 3.90 3.73
C THR A 44 20.14 3.45 2.50
N VAL A 45 20.54 2.17 2.47
CA VAL A 45 21.22 1.58 1.31
C VAL A 45 20.36 1.66 0.05
N LEU A 46 19.06 1.35 0.16
CA LEU A 46 18.17 1.39 -1.00
C LEU A 46 17.91 2.82 -1.49
N LYS A 47 17.84 3.79 -0.58
CA LYS A 47 17.75 5.21 -0.91
C LYS A 47 18.99 5.69 -1.69
N GLU A 48 20.18 5.29 -1.27
CA GLU A 48 21.44 5.59 -1.98
C GLU A 48 21.48 4.97 -3.39
N CYS A 49 20.82 3.82 -3.59
CA CYS A 49 20.64 3.19 -4.90
C CYS A 49 19.52 3.83 -5.77
N GLY A 50 18.85 4.89 -5.25
CA GLY A 50 17.85 5.64 -5.99
C GLY A 50 16.39 5.36 -5.61
N LEU A 51 16.10 4.40 -4.69
CA LEU A 51 14.72 4.17 -4.23
C LEU A 51 14.16 5.45 -3.59
N ASN A 52 12.99 5.92 -4.05
CA ASN A 52 12.41 7.16 -3.57
C ASN A 52 10.91 7.09 -3.23
N ARG A 53 10.27 5.94 -3.47
CA ARG A 53 8.87 5.70 -3.11
C ARG A 53 8.68 4.28 -2.58
N LEU A 54 7.81 4.12 -1.58
CA LEU A 54 7.38 2.81 -1.05
C LEU A 54 5.87 2.65 -1.17
N SER A 55 5.42 1.44 -1.53
CA SER A 55 4.03 0.99 -1.38
C SER A 55 3.99 -0.16 -0.39
N ILE A 56 3.30 0.04 0.73
CA ILE A 56 3.31 -0.89 1.87
C ILE A 56 1.93 -1.52 2.00
N GLY A 57 1.87 -2.83 1.79
CA GLY A 57 0.64 -3.61 1.85
C GLY A 57 0.11 -3.79 3.28
N MET A 58 -0.48 -2.74 3.86
CA MET A 58 -1.11 -2.81 5.18
C MET A 58 -2.43 -3.59 5.15
N GLN A 59 -3.26 -3.35 4.15
CA GLN A 59 -4.57 -3.94 3.86
C GLN A 59 -5.71 -3.51 4.79
N SER A 60 -5.51 -3.49 6.07
CA SER A 60 -6.41 -2.98 7.12
C SER A 60 -5.61 -2.63 8.38
N ALA A 61 -6.11 -1.73 9.20
CA ALA A 61 -5.61 -1.53 10.56
C ALA A 61 -6.34 -2.41 11.58
N VAL A 62 -7.40 -3.12 11.21
CA VAL A 62 -8.18 -3.99 12.09
C VAL A 62 -7.61 -5.39 12.08
N GLU A 63 -7.19 -5.87 13.26
CA GLU A 63 -6.49 -7.16 13.40
C GLU A 63 -7.31 -8.36 12.89
N SER A 64 -8.63 -8.37 13.11
CA SER A 64 -9.51 -9.44 12.63
C SER A 64 -9.57 -9.47 11.10
N GLU A 65 -9.63 -8.31 10.43
CA GLU A 65 -9.61 -8.21 8.96
C GLU A 65 -8.25 -8.66 8.40
N MET A 66 -7.15 -8.24 9.01
CA MET A 66 -5.80 -8.69 8.62
C MET A 66 -5.66 -10.22 8.71
N LYS A 67 -6.15 -10.83 9.80
CA LYS A 67 -6.13 -12.29 9.98
C LYS A 67 -6.95 -13.01 8.89
N LEU A 68 -8.12 -12.50 8.54
CA LEU A 68 -8.93 -13.03 7.45
C LEU A 68 -8.18 -12.98 6.11
N LEU A 69 -7.46 -11.90 5.85
CA LEU A 69 -6.62 -11.74 4.65
C LEU A 69 -5.31 -12.55 4.71
N GLY A 70 -5.11 -13.35 5.75
CA GLY A 70 -3.88 -14.15 5.92
C GLY A 70 -2.63 -13.31 6.18
N ARG A 71 -2.79 -12.09 6.68
CA ARG A 71 -1.68 -11.21 7.04
C ARG A 71 -1.17 -11.55 8.45
N THR A 72 0.14 -11.52 8.60
CA THR A 72 0.83 -11.87 9.86
C THR A 72 1.48 -10.68 10.55
N HIS A 73 1.50 -9.52 9.89
CA HIS A 73 2.02 -8.29 10.47
C HIS A 73 0.99 -7.61 11.39
N SER A 74 1.49 -6.80 12.29
CA SER A 74 0.71 -5.98 13.21
C SER A 74 0.69 -4.50 12.78
N GLN A 75 -0.13 -3.68 13.44
CA GLN A 75 -0.06 -2.21 13.30
C GLN A 75 1.33 -1.69 13.68
N GLU A 76 1.96 -2.27 14.70
CA GLU A 76 3.30 -1.87 15.12
C GLU A 76 4.36 -2.13 14.05
N ASP A 77 4.25 -3.22 13.30
CA ASP A 77 5.12 -3.49 12.15
C ASP A 77 4.95 -2.43 11.06
N VAL A 78 3.72 -1.96 10.80
CA VAL A 78 3.45 -0.87 9.86
C VAL A 78 4.10 0.44 10.36
N ILE A 79 3.86 0.80 11.63
CA ILE A 79 4.43 2.01 12.24
C ILE A 79 5.96 1.98 12.14
N ASN A 80 6.57 0.87 12.52
CA ASN A 80 8.03 0.70 12.50
C ASN A 80 8.59 0.81 11.07
N THR A 81 7.94 0.17 10.10
CA THR A 81 8.34 0.23 8.68
C THR A 81 8.29 1.67 8.15
N VAL A 82 7.17 2.37 8.37
CA VAL A 82 7.00 3.77 7.95
C VAL A 82 8.04 4.69 8.61
N ASN A 83 8.26 4.53 9.90
CA ASN A 83 9.23 5.35 10.64
C ASN A 83 10.68 5.10 10.17
N GLN A 84 11.05 3.85 9.91
CA GLN A 84 12.38 3.52 9.40
C GLN A 84 12.60 4.10 7.99
N ALA A 85 11.62 3.97 7.09
CA ALA A 85 11.69 4.57 5.76
C ALA A 85 11.86 6.09 5.82
N LYS A 86 11.06 6.78 6.64
CA LYS A 86 11.17 8.23 6.83
C LYS A 86 12.54 8.66 7.42
N LYS A 87 13.06 7.93 8.40
CA LYS A 87 14.39 8.18 8.95
C LYS A 87 15.50 8.07 7.90
N SER A 88 15.33 7.21 6.91
CA SER A 88 16.26 7.05 5.79
C SER A 88 16.02 8.06 4.65
N GLY A 89 15.08 9.00 4.80
CA GLY A 89 14.78 10.04 3.81
C GLY A 89 13.84 9.58 2.69
N ILE A 90 13.12 8.46 2.86
CA ILE A 90 12.04 8.05 1.95
C ILE A 90 10.72 8.50 2.57
N ASP A 91 10.21 9.66 2.14
CA ASP A 91 8.98 10.27 2.67
C ASP A 91 7.76 10.04 1.77
N ASN A 92 7.96 9.67 0.51
CA ASN A 92 6.90 9.30 -0.42
C ASN A 92 6.48 7.84 -0.15
N ILE A 93 5.49 7.68 0.74
CA ILE A 93 5.01 6.37 1.20
C ILE A 93 3.52 6.26 0.91
N SER A 94 3.14 5.12 0.29
CA SER A 94 1.77 4.66 0.15
C SER A 94 1.46 3.57 1.17
N LEU A 95 0.27 3.60 1.75
CA LEU A 95 -0.31 2.46 2.45
C LEU A 95 -1.48 1.91 1.63
N ASP A 96 -1.47 0.60 1.42
CA ASP A 96 -2.49 -0.07 0.62
C ASP A 96 -3.58 -0.64 1.55
N LEU A 97 -4.85 -0.37 1.22
CA LEU A 97 -6.05 -0.83 1.91
C LEU A 97 -6.86 -1.75 1.00
N ILE A 98 -7.60 -2.68 1.60
CA ILE A 98 -8.59 -3.51 0.91
C ILE A 98 -9.99 -3.17 1.41
N ILE A 99 -10.90 -2.89 0.48
CA ILE A 99 -12.33 -2.63 0.70
C ILE A 99 -13.09 -3.92 0.44
N GLY A 100 -14.15 -4.20 1.21
CA GLY A 100 -15.02 -5.35 1.01
C GLY A 100 -14.46 -6.65 1.62
N VAL A 101 -13.60 -6.55 2.64
CA VAL A 101 -13.19 -7.71 3.45
C VAL A 101 -14.41 -8.27 4.19
N PRO A 102 -14.56 -9.61 4.34
CA PRO A 102 -15.66 -10.19 5.12
C PRO A 102 -15.79 -9.51 6.49
N THR A 103 -17.01 -9.17 6.88
CA THR A 103 -17.32 -8.47 8.14
C THR A 103 -16.81 -7.04 8.28
N GLN A 104 -16.19 -6.48 7.25
CA GLN A 104 -15.74 -5.09 7.25
C GLN A 104 -16.94 -4.13 7.33
N THR A 105 -16.78 -3.02 8.04
CA THR A 105 -17.79 -1.96 8.19
C THR A 105 -17.23 -0.58 7.81
N LYS A 106 -18.12 0.41 7.64
CA LYS A 106 -17.70 1.80 7.41
C LYS A 106 -16.84 2.33 8.58
N GLU A 107 -17.14 1.91 9.81
CA GLU A 107 -16.37 2.28 11.01
C GLU A 107 -14.97 1.69 11.00
N SER A 108 -14.82 0.40 10.60
CA SER A 108 -13.51 -0.25 10.51
C SER A 108 -12.67 0.31 9.35
N LEU A 109 -13.31 0.68 8.23
CA LEU A 109 -12.66 1.41 7.12
C LEU A 109 -12.19 2.79 7.60
N LYS A 110 -13.06 3.54 8.29
CA LYS A 110 -12.68 4.84 8.86
C LYS A 110 -11.48 4.72 9.79
N TYR A 111 -11.49 3.74 10.68
CA TYR A 111 -10.37 3.48 11.58
C TYR A 111 -9.06 3.23 10.81
N SER A 112 -9.12 2.45 9.74
CA SER A 112 -7.95 2.15 8.90
C SER A 112 -7.44 3.39 8.16
N MET A 113 -8.34 4.26 7.64
CA MET A 113 -7.97 5.52 7.00
C MET A 113 -7.39 6.53 7.99
N ASP A 114 -7.97 6.64 9.19
CA ASP A 114 -7.44 7.49 10.26
C ASP A 114 -6.04 7.03 10.71
N PHE A 115 -5.82 5.72 10.76
CA PHE A 115 -4.50 5.16 11.04
C PHE A 115 -3.48 5.56 9.96
N CYS A 116 -3.82 5.46 8.67
CA CYS A 116 -2.97 5.94 7.59
C CYS A 116 -2.63 7.43 7.76
N LYS A 117 -3.63 8.27 8.03
CA LYS A 117 -3.45 9.71 8.26
C LYS A 117 -2.52 9.98 9.45
N SER A 118 -2.68 9.24 10.55
CA SER A 118 -1.87 9.41 11.75
C SER A 118 -0.37 9.17 11.50
N LEU A 119 -0.05 8.33 10.53
CA LEU A 119 1.33 8.06 10.09
C LEU A 119 1.87 9.11 9.11
N ASN A 120 1.08 10.13 8.74
CA ASN A 120 1.48 11.17 7.79
C ASN A 120 2.07 10.60 6.49
N VAL A 121 1.45 9.54 5.94
CA VAL A 121 1.80 9.03 4.62
C VAL A 121 1.29 9.97 3.53
N LYS A 122 1.89 9.93 2.36
CA LYS A 122 1.57 10.86 1.26
C LYS A 122 0.51 10.32 0.32
N HIS A 123 0.29 9.02 0.35
CA HIS A 123 -0.53 8.30 -0.60
C HIS A 123 -1.27 7.14 0.08
N ILE A 124 -2.47 6.85 -0.38
CA ILE A 124 -3.28 5.70 0.05
C ILE A 124 -3.83 5.03 -1.20
N SER A 125 -3.62 3.71 -1.33
CA SER A 125 -4.30 2.90 -2.32
C SER A 125 -5.45 2.15 -1.63
N ALA A 126 -6.64 2.13 -2.22
CA ALA A 126 -7.79 1.45 -1.66
C ALA A 126 -8.48 0.61 -2.73
N TYR A 127 -8.24 -0.70 -2.68
CA TYR A 127 -8.70 -1.66 -3.69
C TYR A 127 -9.91 -2.44 -3.20
N ILE A 128 -10.92 -2.66 -4.05
CA ILE A 128 -12.01 -3.58 -3.75
C ILE A 128 -11.46 -5.01 -3.79
N LEU A 129 -11.79 -5.81 -2.77
CA LEU A 129 -11.38 -7.21 -2.69
C LEU A 129 -11.97 -8.01 -3.85
N LYS A 130 -11.09 -8.56 -4.68
CA LYS A 130 -11.46 -9.51 -5.73
C LYS A 130 -10.99 -10.91 -5.36
N ILE A 131 -11.91 -11.86 -5.34
CA ILE A 131 -11.59 -13.26 -5.03
C ILE A 131 -11.27 -13.99 -6.34
N GLU A 132 -10.00 -14.31 -6.52
CA GLU A 132 -9.50 -15.00 -7.72
C GLU A 132 -9.52 -16.52 -7.55
N GLU A 133 -9.86 -17.25 -8.62
CA GLU A 133 -9.77 -18.71 -8.67
C GLU A 133 -8.36 -19.20 -8.33
N GLY A 134 -8.29 -20.36 -7.68
CA GLY A 134 -7.01 -20.95 -7.25
C GLY A 134 -6.42 -20.37 -5.96
N THR A 135 -7.07 -19.35 -5.37
CA THR A 135 -6.67 -18.82 -4.05
C THR A 135 -7.36 -19.59 -2.91
N LYS A 136 -6.74 -19.57 -1.71
CA LYS A 136 -7.38 -20.10 -0.51
C LYS A 136 -8.72 -19.40 -0.22
N PHE A 137 -8.82 -18.11 -0.46
CA PHE A 137 -10.05 -17.35 -0.31
C PHE A 137 -11.16 -17.87 -1.20
N TYR A 138 -10.85 -18.24 -2.45
CA TYR A 138 -11.82 -18.83 -3.37
C TYR A 138 -12.40 -20.15 -2.85
N THR A 139 -11.58 -20.99 -2.20
CA THR A 139 -12.05 -22.29 -1.68
C THR A 139 -13.02 -22.18 -0.49
N ILE A 140 -13.03 -21.05 0.20
CA ILE A 140 -13.85 -20.81 1.40
C ILE A 140 -14.89 -19.70 1.20
N LYS A 141 -14.97 -19.10 0.01
CA LYS A 141 -15.80 -17.90 -0.25
C LYS A 141 -17.27 -18.08 0.17
N ASP A 142 -17.85 -19.27 -0.06
CA ASP A 142 -19.26 -19.54 0.24
C ASP A 142 -19.53 -19.64 1.76
N SER A 143 -18.49 -19.75 2.57
CA SER A 143 -18.57 -19.73 4.04
C SER A 143 -18.26 -18.35 4.65
N LEU A 144 -17.86 -17.39 3.83
CA LEU A 144 -17.53 -16.04 4.26
C LEU A 144 -18.76 -15.13 4.17
N ASN A 145 -18.94 -14.29 5.18
CA ASN A 145 -19.94 -13.23 5.12
C ASN A 145 -19.40 -12.05 4.29
N MET A 146 -19.44 -12.23 2.97
CA MET A 146 -19.00 -11.20 2.03
C MET A 146 -20.05 -10.09 1.92
N PRO A 147 -19.63 -8.82 1.87
CA PRO A 147 -20.55 -7.76 1.48
C PRO A 147 -21.01 -7.97 0.04
N SER A 148 -22.28 -7.66 -0.22
CA SER A 148 -22.84 -7.64 -1.57
C SER A 148 -22.17 -6.60 -2.46
N ASP A 149 -22.41 -6.67 -3.76
CA ASP A 149 -21.85 -5.70 -4.71
C ASP A 149 -22.32 -4.27 -4.39
N ASP A 150 -23.57 -4.09 -3.96
CA ASP A 150 -24.12 -2.80 -3.56
C ASP A 150 -23.43 -2.27 -2.27
N GLU A 151 -23.24 -3.15 -1.28
CA GLU A 151 -22.52 -2.79 -0.05
C GLU A 151 -21.05 -2.44 -0.34
N GLN A 152 -20.40 -3.17 -1.25
CA GLN A 152 -19.03 -2.84 -1.67
C GLN A 152 -18.96 -1.49 -2.40
N ALA A 153 -19.95 -1.20 -3.25
CA ALA A 153 -20.07 0.10 -3.92
C ALA A 153 -20.27 1.25 -2.89
N GLU A 154 -21.13 1.04 -1.89
CA GLU A 154 -21.31 2.02 -0.81
C GLU A 154 -20.03 2.22 0.03
N MET A 155 -19.30 1.14 0.33
CA MET A 155 -18.03 1.22 1.03
C MET A 155 -16.99 2.00 0.21
N TYR A 156 -16.92 1.75 -1.10
CA TYR A 156 -16.02 2.46 -2.00
C TYR A 156 -16.33 3.97 -2.03
N MET A 157 -17.60 4.33 -2.20
CA MET A 157 -18.03 5.73 -2.18
C MET A 157 -17.69 6.41 -0.84
N TYR A 158 -17.94 5.72 0.27
CA TYR A 158 -17.58 6.20 1.60
C TYR A 158 -16.08 6.43 1.76
N VAL A 159 -15.23 5.53 1.27
CA VAL A 159 -13.76 5.67 1.30
C VAL A 159 -13.34 6.91 0.50
N SER A 160 -13.89 7.09 -0.72
CA SER A 160 -13.59 8.24 -1.55
C SER A 160 -13.95 9.57 -0.86
N GLU A 161 -15.18 9.71 -0.39
CA GLU A 161 -15.66 10.91 0.28
C GLU A 161 -14.86 11.20 1.56
N TYR A 162 -14.54 10.16 2.34
CA TYR A 162 -13.81 10.33 3.59
C TYR A 162 -12.35 10.73 3.33
N LEU A 163 -11.64 10.07 2.43
CA LEU A 163 -10.25 10.40 2.10
C LEU A 163 -10.13 11.82 1.56
N GLU A 164 -11.04 12.26 0.68
CA GLU A 164 -11.08 13.65 0.21
C GLU A 164 -11.31 14.64 1.36
N SER A 165 -12.21 14.33 2.29
CA SER A 165 -12.49 15.19 3.45
C SER A 165 -11.28 15.40 4.37
N ILE A 166 -10.32 14.48 4.34
CA ILE A 166 -9.10 14.55 5.14
C ILE A 166 -7.85 14.92 4.34
N GLY A 167 -8.04 15.33 3.05
CA GLY A 167 -7.02 15.94 2.21
C GLY A 167 -6.32 15.02 1.22
N TYR A 168 -6.76 13.77 1.06
CA TYR A 168 -6.26 12.86 0.02
C TYR A 168 -7.18 12.91 -1.18
N ASN A 169 -6.74 13.54 -2.26
CA ASN A 169 -7.53 13.67 -3.49
C ASN A 169 -7.47 12.38 -4.31
N GLN A 170 -8.62 11.91 -4.79
CA GLN A 170 -8.67 10.82 -5.74
C GLN A 170 -8.14 11.28 -7.10
N TYR A 171 -7.13 10.60 -7.65
CA TYR A 171 -6.57 10.93 -8.95
C TYR A 171 -6.75 9.81 -10.00
N GLU A 172 -7.14 8.63 -9.55
CA GLU A 172 -7.59 7.51 -10.37
C GLU A 172 -8.50 6.58 -9.54
N ILE A 173 -8.94 5.43 -10.10
CA ILE A 173 -10.00 4.59 -9.51
C ILE A 173 -9.72 4.16 -8.07
N SER A 174 -8.48 3.73 -7.76
CA SER A 174 -8.13 3.12 -6.48
C SER A 174 -7.08 3.88 -5.69
N ASN A 175 -6.64 5.05 -6.18
CA ASN A 175 -5.50 5.74 -5.59
C ASN A 175 -5.82 7.19 -5.22
N TYR A 176 -5.39 7.54 -4.01
CA TYR A 176 -5.62 8.83 -3.36
C TYR A 176 -4.30 9.39 -2.86
N SER A 177 -4.06 10.68 -3.03
CA SER A 177 -2.81 11.30 -2.59
C SER A 177 -3.01 12.71 -2.06
N LEU A 178 -2.03 13.15 -1.26
CA LEU A 178 -1.83 14.59 -1.07
C LEU A 178 -1.35 15.18 -2.40
N GLU A 179 -1.62 16.47 -2.63
CA GLU A 179 -1.22 17.19 -3.84
C GLU A 179 0.28 17.04 -4.12
N GLY A 180 0.62 16.65 -5.36
CA GLY A 180 1.99 16.45 -5.82
C GLY A 180 2.62 15.09 -5.46
N PHE A 181 1.83 14.18 -4.86
CA PHE A 181 2.28 12.82 -4.51
C PHE A 181 1.53 11.72 -5.26
N GLU A 182 0.89 12.07 -6.38
CA GLU A 182 0.30 11.10 -7.30
C GLU A 182 1.39 10.17 -7.84
N SER A 183 1.15 8.85 -7.82
CA SER A 183 2.11 7.90 -8.38
C SER A 183 2.29 8.14 -9.86
N LYS A 184 3.52 8.42 -10.27
CA LYS A 184 3.86 8.62 -11.69
C LYS A 184 3.59 7.37 -12.50
N HIS A 185 3.82 6.19 -11.93
CA HIS A 185 3.52 4.91 -12.57
C HIS A 185 2.03 4.78 -12.87
N ASN A 186 1.16 4.99 -11.88
CA ASN A 186 -0.29 4.88 -12.05
C ASN A 186 -0.81 5.94 -13.04
N THR A 187 -0.37 7.19 -12.88
CA THR A 187 -0.75 8.28 -13.80
C THR A 187 -0.35 8.00 -15.24
N LYS A 188 0.85 7.45 -15.45
CA LYS A 188 1.34 7.11 -16.79
C LYS A 188 0.52 5.99 -17.44
N TYR A 189 0.12 5.00 -16.65
CA TYR A 189 -0.70 3.88 -17.12
C TYR A 189 -2.03 4.35 -17.75
N TRP A 190 -2.62 5.41 -17.19
CA TRP A 190 -3.90 5.97 -17.68
C TRP A 190 -3.75 6.98 -18.82
N ARG A 191 -2.54 7.45 -19.10
CA ARG A 191 -2.27 8.47 -20.12
C ARG A 191 -1.63 7.92 -21.40
N CYS A 192 -1.43 6.62 -21.50
CA CYS A 192 -0.83 5.95 -22.67
C CYS A 192 -1.87 5.69 -23.75
#